data_c696a8c8d2b39ceb148c44afd9f740cd
#
_entry.id   c696a8c8d2b39ceb148c44afd9f740cd
#
_cell.length_a   1.000
_cell.length_b   1.000
_cell.length_c   1.000
_cell.angle_alpha   90.00
_cell.angle_beta   90.00
_cell.angle_gamma   90.00
#
_symmetry.space_group_name_H-M   'P 1'
#
loop_
_entity.id
_entity.type
_entity.pdbx_description
1 polymer ?
#
loop_
_entity_poly.entity_id
_entity_poly.type
_entity_poly.pdbx_seq_one_letter_code
_entity_poly.pdbx_strand_id
1 'polypeptide(L)'
;MDQIFVFLCKCLAKIGRFLGWDYEKASVYVCIHLWPLLCVAASLVMLVSAVATGYGLWITACTIYASLNVFGYWAVVKHYYPGTIKEIFELCMTDLLVIAKRWHTSYAVVNLVIYIILFAAIMAFDTILILLIL
;
A
#
# COMPACT_ATOMS: atom_id res chain seq x y z
N MET A 1 -19.97 -1.75 -6.46
CA MET A 1 -18.58 -2.11 -6.11
C MET A 1 -17.84 -2.86 -7.21
N ASP A 2 -18.47 -3.87 -7.81
CA ASP A 2 -17.82 -4.63 -8.89
C ASP A 2 -17.45 -3.77 -10.10
N GLN A 3 -18.29 -2.79 -10.44
CA GLN A 3 -18.01 -1.87 -11.54
C GLN A 3 -16.77 -1.01 -11.27
N ILE A 4 -16.58 -0.55 -10.03
CA ILE A 4 -15.41 0.22 -9.61
C ILE A 4 -14.16 -0.66 -9.67
N PHE A 5 -14.27 -1.88 -9.20
CA PHE A 5 -13.17 -2.86 -9.25
C PHE A 5 -12.75 -3.15 -10.69
N VAL A 6 -13.70 -3.40 -11.59
CA VAL A 6 -13.43 -3.62 -13.02
C VAL A 6 -12.78 -2.40 -13.65
N PHE A 7 -13.25 -1.19 -13.31
CA PHE A 7 -12.65 0.05 -13.79
C PHE A 7 -11.18 0.18 -13.35
N LEU A 8 -10.89 -0.10 -12.08
CA LEU A 8 -9.53 -0.08 -11.56
C LEU A 8 -8.63 -1.10 -12.24
N CYS A 9 -9.14 -2.30 -12.48
CA CYS A 9 -8.39 -3.33 -13.23
C CYS A 9 -8.08 -2.86 -14.66
N LYS A 10 -9.01 -2.19 -15.33
CA LYS A 10 -8.78 -1.62 -16.66
C LYS A 10 -7.74 -0.51 -16.64
N CYS A 11 -7.77 0.36 -15.63
CA CYS A 11 -6.76 1.39 -15.44
C CYS A 11 -5.38 0.78 -15.24
N LEU A 12 -5.28 -0.24 -14.41
CA LEU A 12 -4.03 -0.94 -14.13
C LEU A 12 -3.47 -1.63 -15.37
N ALA A 13 -4.34 -2.30 -16.15
CA ALA A 13 -3.96 -2.90 -17.42
C ALA A 13 -3.47 -1.85 -18.44
N LYS A 14 -4.09 -0.67 -18.46
CA LYS A 14 -3.68 0.43 -19.33
C LYS A 14 -2.31 0.99 -18.93
N ILE A 15 -2.05 1.15 -17.65
CA ILE A 15 -0.75 1.56 -17.12
C ILE A 15 0.31 0.52 -17.49
N GLY A 16 0.01 -0.76 -17.33
CA GLY A 16 0.90 -1.86 -17.69
C GLY A 16 1.26 -1.83 -19.18
N ARG A 17 0.29 -1.64 -20.05
CA ARG A 17 0.53 -1.53 -21.50
C ARG A 17 1.39 -0.31 -21.85
N PHE A 18 1.18 0.81 -21.19
CA PHE A 18 1.97 2.02 -21.38
C PHE A 18 3.45 1.78 -21.02
N LEU A 19 3.69 1.02 -19.94
CA LEU A 19 5.04 0.69 -19.47
C LEU A 19 5.64 -0.55 -20.11
N GLY A 20 4.91 -1.23 -20.99
CA GLY A 20 5.35 -2.49 -21.60
C GLY A 20 5.26 -3.69 -20.68
N TRP A 21 4.45 -3.62 -19.63
CA TRP A 21 4.22 -4.71 -18.68
C TRP A 21 2.86 -5.38 -18.95
N ASP A 22 2.74 -6.66 -18.57
CA ASP A 22 1.45 -7.31 -18.54
C ASP A 22 0.67 -6.91 -17.26
N TYR A 23 -0.59 -7.35 -17.18
CA TYR A 23 -1.45 -7.04 -16.04
C TYR A 23 -0.88 -7.58 -14.72
N GLU A 24 -0.37 -8.81 -14.71
CA GLU A 24 0.18 -9.45 -13.52
C GLU A 24 1.38 -8.67 -12.98
N LYS A 25 2.30 -8.28 -13.86
CA LYS A 25 3.48 -7.50 -13.50
C LYS A 25 3.11 -6.13 -12.96
N ALA A 26 2.19 -5.43 -13.62
CA ALA A 26 1.70 -4.13 -13.17
C ALA A 26 1.02 -4.23 -11.79
N SER A 27 0.18 -5.25 -11.58
CA SER A 27 -0.47 -5.51 -10.29
C SER A 27 0.53 -5.74 -9.18
N VAL A 28 1.54 -6.58 -9.40
CA VAL A 28 2.57 -6.87 -8.40
C VAL A 28 3.33 -5.61 -8.02
N TYR A 29 3.80 -4.83 -9.01
CA TYR A 29 4.55 -3.62 -8.71
C TYR A 29 3.71 -2.57 -8.00
N VAL A 30 2.46 -2.36 -8.40
CA VAL A 30 1.58 -1.39 -7.74
C VAL A 30 1.23 -1.86 -6.32
N CYS A 31 0.76 -3.09 -6.15
CA CYS A 31 0.22 -3.54 -4.87
C CYS A 31 1.30 -3.87 -3.84
N ILE A 32 2.46 -4.38 -4.26
CA ILE A 32 3.51 -4.84 -3.34
C ILE A 32 4.58 -3.78 -3.13
N HIS A 33 4.87 -2.97 -4.14
CA HIS A 33 5.94 -1.99 -4.06
C HIS A 33 5.44 -0.56 -3.98
N LEU A 34 4.60 -0.12 -4.92
CA LEU A 34 4.20 1.29 -5.02
C LEU A 34 3.42 1.75 -3.78
N TRP A 35 2.37 1.05 -3.38
CA TRP A 35 1.56 1.42 -2.23
C TRP A 35 2.36 1.46 -0.93
N PRO A 36 3.08 0.39 -0.56
CA PRO A 36 3.90 0.42 0.66
C PRO A 36 5.01 1.47 0.62
N LEU A 37 5.64 1.67 -0.53
CA LEU A 37 6.69 2.69 -0.68
C LEU A 37 6.15 4.10 -0.54
N LEU A 38 4.95 4.38 -1.03
CA LEU A 38 4.29 5.67 -0.82
C LEU A 38 3.97 5.90 0.66
N CYS A 39 3.54 4.87 1.37
CA CYS A 39 3.33 4.95 2.82
C CYS A 39 4.63 5.22 3.56
N VAL A 40 5.72 4.55 3.19
CA VAL A 40 7.05 4.79 3.76
C VAL A 40 7.50 6.22 3.48
N ALA A 41 7.38 6.69 2.25
CA ALA A 41 7.79 8.04 1.86
C ALA A 41 7.00 9.10 2.64
N ALA A 42 5.69 8.94 2.77
CA ALA A 42 4.86 9.86 3.55
C ALA A 42 5.25 9.88 5.02
N SER A 43 5.55 8.72 5.61
CA SER A 43 6.00 8.64 7.01
C SER A 43 7.37 9.30 7.22
N LEU A 44 8.27 9.20 6.23
CA LEU A 44 9.56 9.88 6.27
C LEU A 44 9.43 11.39 6.16
N VAL A 45 8.53 11.89 5.32
CA VAL A 45 8.21 13.32 5.24
C VAL A 45 7.67 13.82 6.58
N MET A 46 6.81 13.05 7.21
CA MET A 46 6.29 13.36 8.54
C MET A 46 7.41 13.43 9.58
N LEU A 47 8.36 12.48 9.56
CA LEU A 47 9.52 12.48 10.47
C LEU A 47 10.39 13.69 10.25
N VAL A 48 10.70 14.05 9.01
CA VAL A 48 11.50 15.25 8.69
C VAL A 48 10.80 16.50 9.21
N SER A 49 9.49 16.61 9.04
CA SER A 49 8.69 17.71 9.57
C SER A 49 8.78 17.80 11.09
N ALA A 50 8.70 16.66 11.78
CA ALA A 50 8.83 16.59 13.24
C ALA A 50 10.22 17.03 13.71
N VAL A 51 11.27 16.57 13.02
CA VAL A 51 12.65 16.97 13.32
C VAL A 51 12.83 18.48 13.15
N ALA A 52 12.22 19.06 12.13
CA ALA A 52 12.27 20.51 11.90
C ALA A 52 11.63 21.32 13.03
N THR A 53 10.63 20.76 13.72
CA THR A 53 10.02 21.43 14.89
C THR A 53 10.89 21.38 16.14
N GLY A 54 11.79 20.40 16.24
CA GLY A 54 12.62 20.16 17.42
C GLY A 54 11.88 19.59 18.63
N TYR A 55 10.60 19.26 18.50
CA TYR A 55 9.79 18.75 19.61
C TYR A 55 9.98 17.25 19.77
N GLY A 56 10.64 16.85 20.87
CA GLY A 56 11.06 15.46 21.08
C GLY A 56 9.94 14.42 21.03
N LEU A 57 8.74 14.75 21.52
CA LEU A 57 7.59 13.84 21.49
C LEU A 57 7.16 13.53 20.05
N TRP A 58 7.09 14.56 19.20
CA TRP A 58 6.79 14.37 17.77
C TRP A 58 7.86 13.56 17.06
N ILE A 59 9.13 13.84 17.34
CA ILE A 59 10.25 13.10 16.74
C ILE A 59 10.17 11.63 17.12
N THR A 60 9.94 11.32 18.38
CA THR A 60 9.83 9.93 18.87
C THR A 60 8.64 9.20 18.22
N ALA A 61 7.47 9.83 18.25
CA ALA A 61 6.26 9.24 17.68
C ALA A 61 6.40 8.98 16.16
N CYS A 62 6.93 9.95 15.43
CA CYS A 62 7.13 9.82 13.99
C CYS A 62 8.22 8.80 13.64
N THR A 63 9.26 8.67 14.47
CA THR A 63 10.29 7.65 14.29
C THR A 63 9.70 6.25 14.44
N ILE A 64 8.88 6.03 15.45
CA ILE A 64 8.19 4.75 15.67
C ILE A 64 7.28 4.44 14.47
N TYR A 65 6.49 5.42 14.05
CA TYR A 65 5.56 5.25 12.92
C TYR A 65 6.28 4.94 11.61
N ALA A 66 7.35 5.67 11.29
CA ALA A 66 8.17 5.43 10.10
C ALA A 66 8.82 4.04 10.15
N SER A 67 9.32 3.63 11.32
CA SER A 67 9.91 2.30 11.52
C SER A 67 8.88 1.19 11.29
N LEU A 68 7.65 1.37 11.74
CA LEU A 68 6.56 0.41 11.50
C LEU A 68 6.23 0.30 10.01
N ASN A 69 6.22 1.42 9.27
CA ASN A 69 6.00 1.39 7.82
C ASN A 69 7.13 0.66 7.08
N VAL A 70 8.37 0.94 7.43
CA VAL A 70 9.53 0.25 6.83
C VAL A 70 9.50 -1.25 7.14
N PHE A 71 9.23 -1.62 8.38
CA PHE A 71 9.10 -3.01 8.78
C PHE A 71 7.95 -3.71 8.05
N GLY A 72 6.81 -3.04 7.91
CA GLY A 72 5.66 -3.56 7.17
C GLY A 72 6.00 -3.83 5.70
N TYR A 73 6.70 -2.91 5.05
CA TYR A 73 7.18 -3.11 3.68
C TYR A 73 8.14 -4.30 3.58
N TRP A 74 9.11 -4.37 4.49
CA TRP A 74 10.05 -5.49 4.54
C TRP A 74 9.33 -6.84 4.74
N ALA A 75 8.35 -6.88 5.64
CA ALA A 75 7.57 -8.09 5.91
C ALA A 75 6.77 -8.53 4.68
N VAL A 76 6.16 -7.59 3.97
CA VAL A 76 5.43 -7.87 2.73
C VAL A 76 6.37 -8.45 1.67
N VAL A 77 7.50 -7.81 1.44
CA VAL A 77 8.49 -8.28 0.47
C VAL A 77 9.01 -9.68 0.85
N LYS A 78 9.33 -9.89 2.10
CA LYS A 78 9.81 -11.19 2.59
C LYS A 78 8.76 -12.29 2.44
N HIS A 79 7.48 -11.96 2.64
CA HIS A 79 6.38 -12.92 2.50
C HIS A 79 6.24 -13.41 1.05
N TYR A 80 6.41 -12.53 0.07
CA TYR A 80 6.18 -12.86 -1.33
C TYR A 80 7.43 -13.29 -2.10
N TYR A 81 8.62 -12.86 -1.70
CA TYR A 81 9.87 -13.25 -2.36
C TYR A 81 10.49 -14.50 -1.68
N PRO A 82 11.22 -15.36 -2.42
CA PRO A 82 11.75 -15.12 -3.78
C PRO A 82 10.92 -15.68 -4.95
N GLY A 83 9.62 -15.58 -4.95
CA GLY A 83 8.78 -16.06 -6.05
C GLY A 83 8.99 -15.30 -7.37
N THR A 84 8.54 -15.90 -8.48
CA THR A 84 8.41 -15.19 -9.76
C THR A 84 7.23 -14.21 -9.69
N ILE A 85 7.15 -13.27 -10.65
CA ILE A 85 6.04 -12.31 -10.70
C ILE A 85 4.68 -13.03 -10.75
N LYS A 86 4.57 -14.09 -11.53
CA LYS A 86 3.35 -14.88 -11.62
C LYS A 86 3.00 -15.56 -10.29
N GLU A 87 3.99 -16.14 -9.62
CA GLU A 87 3.81 -16.79 -8.32
C GLU A 87 3.40 -15.78 -7.25
N ILE A 88 4.02 -14.60 -7.24
CA ILE A 88 3.67 -13.50 -6.32
C ILE A 88 2.24 -13.04 -6.56
N PHE A 89 1.83 -12.88 -7.81
CA PHE A 89 0.47 -12.48 -8.18
C PHE A 89 -0.56 -13.51 -7.72
N GLU A 90 -0.30 -14.80 -7.96
CA GLU A 90 -1.19 -15.89 -7.54
C GLU A 90 -1.29 -15.98 -6.01
N LEU A 91 -0.19 -15.81 -5.29
CA LEU A 91 -0.16 -15.81 -3.83
C LEU A 91 -0.94 -14.61 -3.27
N CYS A 92 -0.79 -13.45 -3.85
CA CYS A 92 -1.53 -12.24 -3.48
C CYS A 92 -3.05 -12.43 -3.69
N MET A 93 -3.46 -13.01 -4.83
CA MET A 93 -4.85 -13.36 -5.08
C MET A 93 -5.39 -14.35 -4.04
N THR A 94 -4.61 -15.37 -3.72
CA THR A 94 -5.00 -16.39 -2.73
C THR A 94 -5.21 -15.76 -1.36
N ASP A 95 -4.30 -14.90 -0.91
CA ASP A 95 -4.40 -14.18 0.37
C ASP A 95 -5.67 -13.33 0.42
N LEU A 96 -5.98 -12.61 -0.66
CA LEU A 96 -7.19 -11.78 -0.74
C LEU A 96 -8.46 -12.63 -0.73
N LEU A 97 -8.45 -13.78 -1.40
CA LEU A 97 -9.58 -14.71 -1.37
C LEU A 97 -9.82 -15.29 0.02
N VAL A 98 -8.75 -15.62 0.76
CA VAL A 98 -8.85 -16.08 2.16
C VAL A 98 -9.48 -15.00 3.03
N ILE A 99 -9.04 -13.75 2.89
CA ILE A 99 -9.61 -12.62 3.62
C ILE A 99 -11.09 -12.42 3.25
N ALA A 100 -11.42 -12.47 1.96
CA ALA A 100 -12.79 -12.33 1.49
C ALA A 100 -13.71 -13.39 2.11
N LYS A 101 -13.26 -14.63 2.16
CA LYS A 101 -14.00 -15.74 2.79
C LYS A 101 -14.16 -15.50 4.29
N ARG A 102 -13.12 -15.03 4.96
CA ARG A 102 -13.15 -14.76 6.41
C ARG A 102 -14.09 -13.62 6.76
N TRP A 103 -14.18 -12.61 5.91
CA TRP A 103 -15.05 -11.44 6.10
C TRP A 103 -16.45 -11.63 5.52
N HIS A 104 -16.76 -12.81 4.95
CA HIS A 104 -18.05 -13.10 4.31
C HIS A 104 -18.40 -12.08 3.22
N THR A 105 -17.42 -11.70 2.40
CA THR A 105 -17.59 -10.72 1.34
C THR A 105 -16.94 -11.19 0.03
N SER A 106 -17.03 -10.37 -1.02
CA SER A 106 -16.45 -10.70 -2.33
C SER A 106 -14.97 -10.28 -2.43
N TYR A 107 -14.25 -10.91 -3.34
CA TYR A 107 -12.87 -10.55 -3.69
C TYR A 107 -12.76 -9.08 -4.10
N ALA A 108 -13.71 -8.57 -4.90
CA ALA A 108 -13.72 -7.18 -5.33
C ALA A 108 -13.79 -6.20 -4.16
N VAL A 109 -14.66 -6.49 -3.17
CA VAL A 109 -14.79 -5.65 -1.98
C VAL A 109 -13.50 -5.62 -1.16
N VAL A 110 -12.86 -6.78 -0.97
CA VAL A 110 -11.58 -6.85 -0.22
C VAL A 110 -10.49 -6.05 -0.92
N ASN A 111 -10.38 -6.14 -2.24
CA ASN A 111 -9.42 -5.34 -3.01
C ASN A 111 -9.65 -3.84 -2.83
N LEU A 112 -10.90 -3.39 -2.95
CA LEU A 112 -11.23 -1.98 -2.78
C LEU A 112 -10.93 -1.50 -1.36
N VAL A 113 -11.26 -2.29 -0.34
CA VAL A 113 -11.00 -1.93 1.05
C VAL A 113 -9.50 -1.81 1.31
N ILE A 114 -8.72 -2.81 0.92
CA ILE A 114 -7.28 -2.84 1.24
C ILE A 114 -6.49 -1.82 0.42
N TYR A 115 -6.70 -1.78 -0.90
CA TYR A 115 -5.83 -0.99 -1.77
C TYR A 115 -6.32 0.43 -2.04
N ILE A 116 -7.59 0.73 -1.79
CA ILE A 116 -8.15 2.06 -2.03
C ILE A 116 -8.52 2.72 -0.71
N ILE A 117 -9.42 2.13 0.07
CA ILE A 117 -9.95 2.76 1.28
C ILE A 117 -8.87 2.86 2.36
N LEU A 118 -8.19 1.76 2.66
CA LEU A 118 -7.12 1.75 3.67
C LEU A 118 -5.96 2.66 3.27
N PHE A 119 -5.54 2.58 2.02
CA PHE A 119 -4.46 3.43 1.51
C PHE A 119 -4.84 4.90 1.57
N ALA A 120 -6.04 5.27 1.11
CA ALA A 120 -6.53 6.64 1.18
C ALA A 120 -6.63 7.15 2.61
N ALA A 121 -7.07 6.30 3.54
CA ALA A 121 -7.14 6.64 4.97
C ALA A 121 -5.75 6.89 5.56
N ILE A 122 -4.78 6.05 5.24
CA ILE A 122 -3.38 6.22 5.70
C ILE A 122 -2.79 7.52 5.14
N MET A 123 -2.97 7.78 3.85
CA MET A 123 -2.43 8.98 3.21
C MET A 123 -3.09 10.26 3.75
N ALA A 124 -4.39 10.22 4.02
CA ALA A 124 -5.10 11.34 4.65
C ALA A 124 -4.59 11.59 6.06
N PHE A 125 -4.41 10.54 6.85
CA PHE A 125 -3.85 10.62 8.20
C PHE A 125 -2.45 11.23 8.19
N ASP A 126 -1.57 10.75 7.33
CA ASP A 126 -0.21 11.25 7.20
C ASP A 126 -0.21 12.74 6.80
N THR A 127 -1.04 13.11 5.85
CA THR A 127 -1.16 14.50 5.39
C THR A 127 -1.64 15.43 6.50
N ILE A 128 -2.68 15.01 7.23
CA ILE A 128 -3.21 15.80 8.36
C ILE A 128 -2.14 15.98 9.42
N LEU A 129 -1.41 14.94 9.78
CA LEU A 129 -0.35 15.04 10.78
C LEU A 129 0.81 15.93 10.32
N ILE A 130 1.20 15.84 9.06
CA ILE A 130 2.24 16.73 8.50
C ILE A 130 1.79 18.20 8.63
N LEU A 131 0.55 18.50 8.27
CA LEU A 131 0.00 19.85 8.37
C LEU A 131 -0.11 20.33 9.81
N LEU A 132 -0.43 19.45 10.76
CA LEU A 132 -0.50 19.79 12.18
C LEU A 132 0.89 20.02 12.79
N ILE A 133 1.91 19.30 12.31
CA ILE A 133 3.29 19.44 12.78
C ILE A 133 3.90 20.75 12.25
N LEU A 134 3.63 21.06 11.00
CA LEU A 134 4.11 22.30 10.39
C LEU A 134 3.29 23.51 10.86
#